data_850ea3a71ea3de5945cd9e9e0124d602
#
_entry.id   850ea3a71ea3de5945cd9e9e0124d602
#
_cell.length_a   1.000
_cell.length_b   1.000
_cell.length_c   1.000
_cell.angle_alpha   90.00
_cell.angle_beta   90.00
_cell.angle_gamma   90.00
#
_symmetry.space_group_name_H-M   'P 1'
#
loop_
_entity.id
_entity.type
_entity.pdbx_description
1 polymer ?
#
loop_
_entity_poly.entity_id
_entity_poly.type
_entity_poly.pdbx_seq_one_letter_code
_entity_poly.pdbx_strand_id
1 'polypeptide(L)'
;MISTAGSTPRSTEPRRPIRRIAVVESRRDAITAEALTTLERLGDELGIEVVRDDSDPGRTDLAIVLGGDGTMLSALHRYMGVDVPVLGVNFGRVGFLTSIAPEDLDSGLGRVLSGDFVVHELPTLMVEAGGERRIALNDVVGTSSTLGRMIEVGWAVGGEDLGAQPCDGIICATPSGSTAYNLSSGGPVLVWGLDAMVITFVAPHSLHVRPLVVPRGLRLEVRNQTREGAITVVADGRSFGEIQRGETFTCGLDQEVALLATPPEETFFRRFKAHFAS
;
A
#
# COMPACT_ATOMS: atom_id res chain seq x y z
N MET A 1 29.76 10.11 4.01
CA MET A 1 29.71 8.73 3.51
C MET A 1 28.26 8.32 3.59
N ILE A 2 27.56 8.32 2.44
CA ILE A 2 26.16 7.88 2.35
C ILE A 2 26.22 6.35 2.35
N SER A 3 25.69 5.74 3.43
CA SER A 3 25.52 4.30 3.52
C SER A 3 24.53 3.86 2.43
N THR A 4 25.00 3.12 1.45
CA THR A 4 24.18 2.48 0.41
C THR A 4 23.53 1.21 0.98
N ALA A 5 22.62 1.36 1.94
CA ALA A 5 21.68 0.31 2.29
C ALA A 5 20.44 0.45 1.38
N GLY A 6 20.59 0.06 0.12
CA GLY A 6 19.44 -0.33 -0.68
C GLY A 6 18.80 -1.53 0.01
N SER A 7 17.51 -1.46 0.31
CA SER A 7 16.76 -2.59 0.83
C SER A 7 16.75 -3.67 -0.25
N THR A 8 17.73 -4.55 -0.16
CA THR A 8 17.72 -5.84 -0.85
C THR A 8 16.46 -6.56 -0.38
N PRO A 9 15.67 -7.19 -1.27
CA PRO A 9 14.58 -8.04 -0.80
C PRO A 9 15.15 -8.94 0.29
N ARG A 10 14.41 -9.15 1.39
CA ARG A 10 14.77 -10.18 2.37
C ARG A 10 14.79 -11.51 1.63
N SER A 11 15.85 -11.76 0.88
CA SER A 11 16.05 -12.95 0.11
C SER A 11 16.93 -13.89 0.90
N THR A 12 16.55 -15.16 0.88
CA THR A 12 17.41 -16.34 1.05
C THR A 12 17.74 -16.82 2.46
N GLU A 13 17.11 -16.38 3.53
CA GLU A 13 16.99 -17.33 4.64
C GLU A 13 15.96 -18.40 4.23
N PRO A 14 16.25 -19.70 4.46
CA PRO A 14 15.28 -20.77 4.19
C PRO A 14 14.04 -20.49 5.03
N ARG A 15 12.96 -20.03 4.37
CA ARG A 15 11.69 -19.77 5.05
C ARG A 15 11.20 -21.06 5.68
N ARG A 16 10.50 -20.92 6.82
CA ARG A 16 9.79 -22.06 7.41
C ARG A 16 8.89 -22.67 6.34
N PRO A 17 8.80 -24.01 6.26
CA PRO A 17 7.89 -24.65 5.34
C PRO A 17 6.47 -24.13 5.59
N ILE A 18 5.75 -23.80 4.51
CA ILE A 18 4.35 -23.40 4.60
C ILE A 18 3.55 -24.59 5.10
N ARG A 19 2.83 -24.43 6.19
CA ARG A 19 1.95 -25.45 6.79
C ARG A 19 0.50 -25.00 6.85
N ARG A 20 0.26 -23.69 6.85
CA ARG A 20 -1.06 -23.10 6.93
C ARG A 20 -1.16 -21.87 6.06
N ILE A 21 -2.14 -21.84 5.17
CA ILE A 21 -2.48 -20.69 4.35
C ILE A 21 -3.88 -20.17 4.71
N ALA A 22 -4.02 -18.85 4.69
CA ALA A 22 -5.31 -18.20 4.79
C ALA A 22 -5.76 -17.66 3.45
N VAL A 23 -7.02 -17.87 3.07
CA VAL A 23 -7.60 -17.35 1.84
C VAL A 23 -8.48 -16.15 2.14
N VAL A 24 -8.20 -15.02 1.47
CA VAL A 24 -8.96 -13.78 1.55
C VAL A 24 -9.66 -13.54 0.22
N GLU A 25 -10.98 -13.54 0.20
CA GLU A 25 -11.81 -13.39 -1.00
C GLU A 25 -12.51 -12.02 -1.01
N SER A 26 -12.57 -11.35 -2.16
CA SER A 26 -13.35 -10.10 -2.32
C SER A 26 -14.80 -10.36 -2.62
N ARG A 27 -15.09 -11.39 -3.41
CA ARG A 27 -16.42 -11.83 -3.84
C ARG A 27 -16.41 -13.33 -4.02
N ARG A 28 -17.56 -13.97 -3.79
CA ARG A 28 -17.78 -15.39 -4.09
C ARG A 28 -18.44 -15.47 -5.48
N ASP A 29 -17.64 -15.60 -6.52
CA ASP A 29 -18.08 -15.85 -7.88
C ASP A 29 -17.49 -17.16 -8.42
N ALA A 30 -17.84 -17.55 -9.66
CA ALA A 30 -17.39 -18.81 -10.23
C ALA A 30 -15.86 -18.89 -10.39
N ILE A 31 -15.21 -17.77 -10.66
CA ILE A 31 -13.76 -17.71 -10.91
C ILE A 31 -12.99 -17.87 -9.60
N THR A 32 -13.43 -17.19 -8.55
CA THR A 32 -12.83 -17.35 -7.21
C THR A 32 -13.09 -18.75 -6.65
N ALA A 33 -14.22 -19.39 -6.99
CA ALA A 33 -14.50 -20.77 -6.60
C ALA A 33 -13.56 -21.78 -7.25
N GLU A 34 -13.19 -21.61 -8.53
CA GLU A 34 -12.21 -22.46 -9.21
C GLU A 34 -10.82 -22.34 -8.59
N ALA A 35 -10.39 -21.11 -8.31
CA ALA A 35 -9.12 -20.85 -7.63
C ALA A 35 -9.06 -21.47 -6.23
N LEU A 36 -10.16 -21.36 -5.49
CA LEU A 36 -10.26 -22.00 -4.17
C LEU A 36 -10.15 -23.52 -4.27
N THR A 37 -10.85 -24.13 -5.22
CA THR A 37 -10.76 -25.59 -5.47
C THR A 37 -9.32 -26.01 -5.80
N THR A 38 -8.61 -25.20 -6.61
CA THR A 38 -7.20 -25.44 -6.91
C THR A 38 -6.32 -25.34 -5.66
N LEU A 39 -6.53 -24.32 -4.82
CA LEU A 39 -5.80 -24.16 -3.56
C LEU A 39 -6.05 -25.30 -2.58
N GLU A 40 -7.30 -25.74 -2.42
CA GLU A 40 -7.67 -26.87 -1.56
C GLU A 40 -7.00 -28.16 -2.04
N ARG A 41 -7.05 -28.46 -3.35
CA ARG A 41 -6.37 -29.60 -3.94
C ARG A 41 -4.85 -29.57 -3.72
N LEU A 42 -4.20 -28.44 -4.02
CA LEU A 42 -2.75 -28.29 -3.80
C LEU A 42 -2.40 -28.36 -2.31
N GLY A 43 -3.25 -27.82 -1.43
CA GLY A 43 -3.11 -27.94 0.01
C GLY A 43 -3.09 -29.39 0.46
N ASP A 44 -4.05 -30.20 0.00
CA ASP A 44 -4.13 -31.63 0.32
C ASP A 44 -2.91 -32.40 -0.21
N GLU A 45 -2.47 -32.13 -1.46
CA GLU A 45 -1.30 -32.76 -2.06
C GLU A 45 0.01 -32.46 -1.31
N LEU A 46 0.15 -31.24 -0.77
CA LEU A 46 1.35 -30.75 -0.08
C LEU A 46 1.27 -30.86 1.44
N GLY A 47 0.14 -31.29 2.00
CA GLY A 47 -0.07 -31.37 3.44
C GLY A 47 -0.18 -30.00 4.12
N ILE A 48 -0.75 -29.00 3.42
CA ILE A 48 -0.93 -27.63 3.87
C ILE A 48 -2.40 -27.40 4.27
N GLU A 49 -2.61 -26.87 5.48
CA GLU A 49 -3.95 -26.49 5.94
C GLU A 49 -4.43 -25.23 5.20
N VAL A 50 -5.57 -25.29 4.53
CA VAL A 50 -6.22 -24.17 3.85
C VAL A 50 -7.36 -23.64 4.71
N VAL A 51 -7.28 -22.37 5.14
CA VAL A 51 -8.26 -21.75 6.02
C VAL A 51 -8.93 -20.57 5.32
N ARG A 52 -10.25 -20.56 5.36
CA ARG A 52 -11.05 -19.45 4.84
C ARG A 52 -11.41 -18.50 5.94
N ASP A 53 -11.82 -17.87 6.50
CA ASP A 53 -12.16 -17.06 7.69
C ASP A 53 -11.10 -17.21 8.81
N ASP A 54 -9.86 -16.80 8.50
CA ASP A 54 -8.75 -16.85 9.44
C ASP A 54 -9.02 -15.94 10.66
N SER A 55 -9.36 -16.55 11.81
CA SER A 55 -9.61 -15.83 13.07
C SER A 55 -8.32 -15.55 13.85
N ASP A 56 -7.21 -16.19 13.48
CA ASP A 56 -5.91 -16.06 14.15
C ASP A 56 -4.79 -15.87 13.12
N PRO A 57 -4.59 -14.61 12.63
CA PRO A 57 -3.57 -14.31 11.62
C PRO A 57 -2.15 -14.74 12.02
N GLY A 58 -1.82 -14.74 13.31
CA GLY A 58 -0.48 -15.12 13.79
C GLY A 58 -0.11 -16.60 13.60
N ARG A 59 -1.07 -17.46 13.24
CA ARG A 59 -0.83 -18.88 12.92
C ARG A 59 -0.69 -19.16 11.44
N THR A 60 -0.89 -18.18 10.60
CA THR A 60 -0.82 -18.29 9.13
C THR A 60 0.62 -18.10 8.67
N ASP A 61 1.08 -18.94 7.73
CA ASP A 61 2.43 -18.83 7.14
C ASP A 61 2.41 -17.96 5.87
N LEU A 62 1.29 -17.94 5.15
CA LEU A 62 1.07 -17.16 3.93
C LEU A 62 -0.43 -16.84 3.78
N ALA A 63 -0.78 -15.59 3.50
CA ALA A 63 -2.12 -15.22 3.11
C ALA A 63 -2.24 -15.13 1.59
N ILE A 64 -3.26 -15.75 1.00
CA ILE A 64 -3.52 -15.72 -0.44
C ILE A 64 -4.81 -14.95 -0.69
N VAL A 65 -4.71 -13.90 -1.47
CA VAL A 65 -5.83 -13.03 -1.84
C VAL A 65 -6.36 -13.42 -3.20
N LEU A 66 -7.64 -13.76 -3.26
CA LEU A 66 -8.38 -13.96 -4.50
C LEU A 66 -9.16 -12.67 -4.83
N GLY A 67 -8.53 -11.77 -5.60
CA GLY A 67 -9.11 -10.46 -5.89
C GLY A 67 -8.14 -9.46 -6.48
N GLY A 68 -8.57 -8.20 -6.56
CA GLY A 68 -7.75 -7.09 -7.05
C GLY A 68 -7.03 -6.31 -5.95
N ASP A 69 -6.37 -5.20 -6.33
CA ASP A 69 -5.53 -4.37 -5.42
C ASP A 69 -6.27 -3.88 -4.18
N GLY A 70 -7.57 -3.58 -4.25
CA GLY A 70 -8.34 -3.17 -3.07
C GLY A 70 -8.49 -4.29 -2.02
N THR A 71 -8.63 -5.55 -2.46
CA THR A 71 -8.65 -6.71 -1.56
C THR A 71 -7.25 -7.00 -1.02
N MET A 72 -6.23 -6.84 -1.86
CA MET A 72 -4.83 -6.92 -1.45
C MET A 72 -4.52 -5.90 -0.34
N LEU A 73 -4.92 -4.66 -0.52
CA LEU A 73 -4.74 -3.61 0.48
C LEU A 73 -5.37 -3.97 1.82
N SER A 74 -6.61 -4.49 1.79
CA SER A 74 -7.30 -4.94 3.01
C SER A 74 -6.62 -6.13 3.68
N ALA A 75 -6.10 -7.08 2.92
CA ALA A 75 -5.35 -8.22 3.45
C ALA A 75 -3.99 -7.79 4.01
N LEU A 76 -3.24 -6.93 3.32
CA LEU A 76 -1.98 -6.38 3.80
C LEU A 76 -2.17 -5.65 5.15
N HIS A 77 -3.24 -4.88 5.31
CA HIS A 77 -3.60 -4.28 6.59
C HIS A 77 -3.87 -5.32 7.68
N ARG A 78 -4.59 -6.38 7.34
CA ARG A 78 -4.96 -7.44 8.30
C ARG A 78 -3.76 -8.22 8.81
N TYR A 79 -2.79 -8.48 7.95
CA TYR A 79 -1.60 -9.29 8.25
C TYR A 79 -0.36 -8.45 8.63
N MET A 80 -0.49 -7.14 8.68
CA MET A 80 0.56 -6.25 9.15
C MET A 80 0.85 -6.48 10.63
N GLY A 81 2.12 -6.45 11.01
CA GLY A 81 2.55 -6.67 12.39
C GLY A 81 2.57 -8.13 12.88
N VAL A 82 2.15 -9.12 12.06
CA VAL A 82 2.17 -10.55 12.43
C VAL A 82 3.14 -11.38 11.58
N ASP A 83 4.03 -10.74 10.81
CA ASP A 83 5.08 -11.36 9.97
C ASP A 83 4.54 -12.38 8.93
N VAL A 84 3.32 -12.16 8.44
CA VAL A 84 2.66 -13.00 7.44
C VAL A 84 2.67 -12.31 6.08
N PRO A 85 3.36 -12.89 5.07
CA PRO A 85 3.33 -12.34 3.72
C PRO A 85 1.98 -12.56 3.04
N VAL A 86 1.63 -11.63 2.14
CA VAL A 86 0.37 -11.66 1.39
C VAL A 86 0.67 -11.79 -0.10
N LEU A 87 0.11 -12.82 -0.74
CA LEU A 87 0.20 -13.06 -2.18
C LEU A 87 -1.14 -12.74 -2.84
N GLY A 88 -1.14 -12.05 -3.98
CA GLY A 88 -2.36 -11.76 -4.74
C GLY A 88 -2.50 -12.60 -6.00
N VAL A 89 -3.67 -13.20 -6.18
CA VAL A 89 -4.14 -13.80 -7.44
C VAL A 89 -5.13 -12.86 -8.08
N ASN A 90 -4.89 -12.47 -9.33
CA ASN A 90 -5.70 -11.50 -10.04
C ASN A 90 -6.79 -12.17 -10.88
N PHE A 91 -8.02 -11.70 -10.78
CA PHE A 91 -9.16 -12.15 -11.60
C PHE A 91 -9.77 -11.02 -12.45
N GLY A 92 -9.01 -9.96 -12.72
CA GLY A 92 -9.52 -8.81 -13.45
C GLY A 92 -8.39 -8.05 -14.16
N ARG A 93 -8.46 -6.73 -14.11
CA ARG A 93 -7.34 -5.91 -14.61
C ARG A 93 -6.10 -6.16 -13.74
N VAL A 94 -4.98 -6.36 -14.41
CA VAL A 94 -3.69 -6.54 -13.73
C VAL A 94 -3.44 -5.33 -12.84
N GLY A 95 -3.33 -5.58 -11.54
CA GLY A 95 -3.00 -4.58 -10.53
C GLY A 95 -1.50 -4.51 -10.26
N PHE A 96 -1.10 -3.54 -9.46
CA PHE A 96 0.31 -3.43 -9.03
C PHE A 96 0.67 -4.40 -7.91
N LEU A 97 -0.31 -4.88 -7.13
CA LEU A 97 -0.08 -5.74 -5.97
C LEU A 97 -0.37 -7.23 -6.24
N THR A 98 -1.14 -7.55 -7.26
CA THR A 98 -1.45 -8.94 -7.64
C THR A 98 -0.38 -9.54 -8.55
N SER A 99 -0.11 -10.85 -8.47
CA SER A 99 1.08 -11.47 -9.06
C SER A 99 0.81 -12.67 -9.94
N ILE A 100 -0.25 -13.44 -9.68
CA ILE A 100 -0.58 -14.67 -10.43
C ILE A 100 -1.79 -14.38 -11.30
N ALA A 101 -1.67 -14.65 -12.60
CA ALA A 101 -2.77 -14.56 -13.54
C ALA A 101 -3.65 -15.83 -13.47
N PRO A 102 -4.94 -15.75 -13.86
CA PRO A 102 -5.83 -16.92 -13.82
C PRO A 102 -5.33 -18.10 -14.64
N GLU A 103 -4.72 -17.86 -15.78
CA GLU A 103 -4.15 -18.87 -16.67
C GLU A 103 -2.96 -19.61 -16.07
N ASP A 104 -2.24 -19.01 -15.12
CA ASP A 104 -1.07 -19.58 -14.43
C ASP A 104 -1.41 -20.10 -13.02
N LEU A 105 -2.69 -20.21 -12.68
CA LEU A 105 -3.15 -20.45 -11.31
C LEU A 105 -2.53 -21.72 -10.70
N ASP A 106 -2.64 -22.85 -11.39
CA ASP A 106 -2.16 -24.15 -10.89
C ASP A 106 -0.63 -24.19 -10.73
N SER A 107 0.08 -23.80 -11.78
CA SER A 107 1.55 -23.81 -11.80
C SER A 107 2.14 -22.73 -10.86
N GLY A 108 1.57 -21.53 -10.86
CA GLY A 108 2.03 -20.41 -10.04
C GLY A 108 1.80 -20.65 -8.55
N LEU A 109 0.61 -21.14 -8.17
CA LEU A 109 0.31 -21.50 -6.78
C LEU A 109 1.14 -22.70 -6.33
N GLY A 110 1.30 -23.73 -7.14
CA GLY A 110 2.11 -24.91 -6.80
C GLY A 110 3.56 -24.52 -6.49
N ARG A 111 4.16 -23.65 -7.27
CA ARG A 111 5.51 -23.11 -7.01
C ARG A 111 5.56 -22.31 -5.70
N VAL A 112 4.64 -21.39 -5.49
CA VAL A 112 4.59 -20.58 -4.28
C VAL A 112 4.39 -21.42 -3.03
N LEU A 113 3.48 -22.37 -3.04
CA LEU A 113 3.23 -23.28 -1.91
C LEU A 113 4.42 -24.21 -1.63
N SER A 114 5.25 -24.48 -2.65
CA SER A 114 6.53 -25.18 -2.49
C SER A 114 7.66 -24.25 -1.98
N GLY A 115 7.39 -22.98 -1.70
CA GLY A 115 8.35 -22.01 -1.16
C GLY A 115 9.08 -21.15 -2.19
N ASP A 116 8.75 -21.26 -3.49
CA ASP A 116 9.36 -20.45 -4.56
C ASP A 116 8.68 -19.07 -4.69
N PHE A 117 8.99 -18.18 -3.77
CA PHE A 117 8.53 -16.78 -3.78
C PHE A 117 9.49 -15.84 -3.05
N VAL A 118 9.40 -14.56 -3.37
CA VAL A 118 10.16 -13.48 -2.73
C VAL A 118 9.20 -12.63 -1.91
N VAL A 119 9.67 -12.07 -0.79
CA VAL A 119 8.90 -11.11 0.00
C VAL A 119 9.53 -9.74 -0.07
N HIS A 120 8.67 -8.77 -0.38
CA HIS A 120 9.00 -7.36 -0.38
C HIS A 120 8.42 -6.69 0.86
N GLU A 121 9.24 -5.97 1.60
CA GLU A 121 8.78 -5.08 2.65
C GLU A 121 8.23 -3.79 2.01
N LEU A 122 6.96 -3.53 2.24
CA LEU A 122 6.29 -2.31 1.79
C LEU A 122 6.23 -1.33 2.95
N PRO A 123 6.93 -0.18 2.88
CA PRO A 123 6.83 0.86 3.88
C PRO A 123 5.38 1.35 4.05
N THR A 124 5.04 1.76 5.25
CA THR A 124 3.73 2.32 5.59
C THR A 124 3.86 3.76 6.07
N LEU A 125 2.75 4.47 6.09
CA LEU A 125 2.64 5.81 6.66
C LEU A 125 1.87 5.76 7.97
N MET A 126 2.36 6.46 8.99
CA MET A 126 1.60 6.83 10.16
C MET A 126 1.05 8.24 9.99
N VAL A 127 -0.26 8.40 10.14
CA VAL A 127 -0.93 9.70 10.17
C VAL A 127 -1.57 9.93 11.53
N GLU A 128 -1.44 11.15 12.03
CA GLU A 128 -2.04 11.61 13.29
C GLU A 128 -2.91 12.83 13.01
N ALA A 129 -4.20 12.77 13.37
CA ALA A 129 -5.17 13.86 13.23
C ALA A 129 -6.21 13.80 14.35
N GLY A 130 -6.52 14.94 14.97
CA GLY A 130 -7.55 15.00 16.01
C GLY A 130 -7.29 14.10 17.23
N GLY A 131 -6.04 13.73 17.51
CA GLY A 131 -5.66 12.80 18.58
C GLY A 131 -5.79 11.31 18.22
N GLU A 132 -6.24 10.99 17.04
CA GLU A 132 -6.29 9.62 16.51
C GLU A 132 -5.07 9.32 15.63
N ARG A 133 -4.71 8.04 15.55
CA ARG A 133 -3.63 7.51 14.71
C ARG A 133 -4.15 6.46 13.76
N ARG A 134 -3.63 6.49 12.53
CA ARG A 134 -3.88 5.45 11.52
C ARG A 134 -2.65 5.15 10.71
N ILE A 135 -2.57 3.90 10.26
CA ILE A 135 -1.56 3.44 9.30
C ILE A 135 -2.20 3.41 7.91
N ALA A 136 -1.46 3.89 6.91
CA ALA A 136 -1.81 3.77 5.51
C ALA A 136 -0.70 3.01 4.76
N LEU A 137 -1.11 2.13 3.85
CA LEU A 137 -0.23 1.37 2.97
C LEU A 137 0.06 2.12 1.68
N ASN A 138 -0.94 2.80 1.13
CA ASN A 138 -0.79 3.59 -0.09
C ASN A 138 -0.57 5.06 0.21
N ASP A 139 -1.57 5.74 0.72
CA ASP A 139 -1.53 7.19 0.84
C ASP A 139 -2.38 7.75 1.98
N VAL A 140 -2.01 8.95 2.39
CA VAL A 140 -2.78 9.84 3.24
C VAL A 140 -3.11 11.09 2.44
N VAL A 141 -4.38 11.46 2.41
CA VAL A 141 -4.89 12.60 1.64
C VAL A 141 -5.58 13.58 2.58
N GLY A 142 -5.19 14.86 2.50
CA GLY A 142 -5.95 15.98 3.05
C GLY A 142 -6.74 16.63 1.92
N THR A 143 -8.07 16.67 2.02
CA THR A 143 -8.95 17.25 0.99
C THR A 143 -10.07 18.07 1.62
N SER A 144 -10.76 18.89 0.82
CA SER A 144 -11.91 19.65 1.33
C SER A 144 -13.01 18.73 1.86
N SER A 145 -13.56 19.06 3.04
CA SER A 145 -14.78 18.43 3.53
C SER A 145 -16.04 18.82 2.72
N THR A 146 -15.91 19.85 1.89
CA THR A 146 -17.01 20.39 1.05
C THR A 146 -16.67 20.17 -0.41
N LEU A 147 -17.52 19.42 -1.12
CA LEU A 147 -17.36 19.11 -2.54
C LEU A 147 -17.21 20.39 -3.38
N GLY A 148 -16.23 20.40 -4.29
CA GLY A 148 -15.98 21.52 -5.20
C GLY A 148 -15.41 22.79 -4.53
N ARG A 149 -14.97 22.68 -3.29
CA ARG A 149 -14.26 23.77 -2.58
C ARG A 149 -12.78 23.48 -2.49
N MET A 150 -12.00 24.45 -2.82
CA MET A 150 -10.55 24.47 -2.65
C MET A 150 -10.18 24.65 -1.18
N ILE A 151 -9.08 24.08 -0.77
CA ILE A 151 -8.47 24.29 0.55
C ILE A 151 -7.21 25.14 0.43
N GLU A 152 -6.81 25.76 1.52
CA GLU A 152 -5.52 26.40 1.68
C GLU A 152 -4.77 25.68 2.79
N VAL A 153 -3.65 25.04 2.43
CA VAL A 153 -2.83 24.26 3.36
C VAL A 153 -1.51 24.99 3.63
N GLY A 154 -1.22 25.27 4.91
CA GLY A 154 0.15 25.52 5.36
C GLY A 154 0.82 24.16 5.50
N TRP A 155 2.05 24.02 5.04
CA TRP A 155 2.76 22.74 5.13
C TRP A 155 4.22 22.92 5.55
N ALA A 156 4.69 21.94 6.31
CA ALA A 156 6.07 21.89 6.77
C ALA A 156 6.61 20.47 6.63
N VAL A 157 7.93 20.32 6.44
CA VAL A 157 8.61 19.04 6.40
C VAL A 157 9.81 19.08 7.33
N GLY A 158 9.89 18.11 8.27
CA GLY A 158 10.98 18.06 9.24
C GLY A 158 11.05 19.29 10.15
N GLY A 159 9.93 19.99 10.34
CA GLY A 159 9.83 21.22 11.14
C GLY A 159 10.14 22.51 10.36
N GLU A 160 10.53 22.42 9.08
CA GLU A 160 10.74 23.58 8.22
C GLU A 160 9.44 23.98 7.52
N ASP A 161 8.98 25.22 7.74
CA ASP A 161 7.79 25.80 7.10
C ASP A 161 8.08 26.06 5.60
N LEU A 162 7.26 25.48 4.73
CA LEU A 162 7.35 25.63 3.28
C LEU A 162 6.26 26.53 2.70
N GLY A 163 5.54 27.24 3.58
CA GLY A 163 4.53 28.24 3.23
C GLY A 163 3.13 27.67 3.07
N ALA A 164 2.27 28.41 2.36
CA ALA A 164 0.88 28.07 2.15
C ALA A 164 0.59 27.79 0.67
N GLN A 165 -0.27 26.79 0.41
CA GLN A 165 -0.63 26.39 -0.95
C GLN A 165 -2.13 26.20 -1.08
N PRO A 166 -2.81 27.03 -1.92
CA PRO A 166 -4.18 26.76 -2.35
C PRO A 166 -4.21 25.56 -3.33
N CYS A 167 -5.09 24.58 -3.06
CA CYS A 167 -5.19 23.36 -3.85
C CYS A 167 -6.52 22.64 -3.58
N ASP A 168 -6.81 21.56 -4.32
CA ASP A 168 -7.94 20.67 -4.03
C ASP A 168 -7.60 19.61 -2.98
N GLY A 169 -6.29 19.34 -2.79
CA GLY A 169 -5.81 18.41 -1.78
C GLY A 169 -4.29 18.31 -1.74
N ILE A 170 -3.81 17.63 -0.71
CA ILE A 170 -2.42 17.23 -0.53
C ILE A 170 -2.35 15.73 -0.28
N ILE A 171 -1.44 15.04 -0.95
CA ILE A 171 -1.23 13.61 -0.86
C ILE A 171 0.15 13.36 -0.28
N CYS A 172 0.25 12.46 0.70
CA CYS A 172 1.49 11.84 1.13
C CYS A 172 1.41 10.35 0.80
N ALA A 173 2.27 9.82 -0.07
CA ALA A 173 2.20 8.45 -0.53
C ALA A 173 3.48 7.67 -0.27
N THR A 174 3.33 6.36 0.01
CA THR A 174 4.41 5.38 0.09
C THR A 174 4.92 5.03 -1.32
N PRO A 175 6.00 4.28 -1.46
CA PRO A 175 6.38 3.69 -2.75
C PRO A 175 5.27 2.84 -3.37
N SER A 176 4.54 2.04 -2.59
CA SER A 176 3.38 1.28 -3.08
C SER A 176 2.27 2.21 -3.58
N GLY A 177 1.90 3.22 -2.79
CA GLY A 177 0.87 4.21 -3.12
C GLY A 177 1.28 5.21 -4.20
N SER A 178 2.58 5.27 -4.55
CA SER A 178 3.07 6.17 -5.60
C SER A 178 2.45 5.88 -6.97
N THR A 179 1.97 4.66 -7.20
CA THR A 179 1.26 4.21 -8.40
C THR A 179 -0.27 4.34 -8.31
N ALA A 180 -0.80 4.79 -7.15
CA ALA A 180 -2.22 5.02 -6.90
C ALA A 180 -2.62 6.50 -7.15
N TYR A 181 -3.27 7.15 -6.20
CA TYR A 181 -3.78 8.53 -6.36
C TYR A 181 -2.65 9.56 -6.61
N ASN A 182 -1.48 9.34 -6.01
CA ASN A 182 -0.29 10.13 -6.29
C ASN A 182 0.02 10.22 -7.80
N LEU A 183 -0.03 9.09 -8.51
CA LEU A 183 0.24 9.05 -9.95
C LEU A 183 -0.76 9.90 -10.74
N SER A 184 -2.05 9.76 -10.44
CA SER A 184 -3.13 10.52 -11.09
C SER A 184 -3.00 12.03 -10.85
N SER A 185 -2.34 12.43 -9.77
CA SER A 185 -2.06 13.82 -9.40
C SER A 185 -0.71 14.33 -9.94
N GLY A 186 -0.03 13.56 -10.80
CA GLY A 186 1.24 13.95 -11.41
C GLY A 186 2.48 13.75 -10.52
N GLY A 187 2.36 12.98 -9.45
CA GLY A 187 3.49 12.59 -8.61
C GLY A 187 4.37 11.54 -9.27
N PRO A 188 5.66 11.43 -8.89
CA PRO A 188 6.59 10.45 -9.42
C PRO A 188 6.25 9.04 -8.93
N VAL A 189 6.61 8.03 -9.73
CA VAL A 189 6.59 6.63 -9.30
C VAL A 189 7.85 6.34 -8.47
N LEU A 190 7.67 5.77 -7.29
CA LEU A 190 8.73 5.32 -6.42
C LEU A 190 8.85 3.79 -6.50
N VAL A 191 10.08 3.29 -6.63
CA VAL A 191 10.35 1.84 -6.68
C VAL A 191 10.14 1.23 -5.28
N TRP A 192 9.59 0.02 -5.22
CA TRP A 192 9.47 -0.72 -3.96
C TRP A 192 10.83 -0.87 -3.27
N GLY A 193 10.82 -0.81 -1.95
CA GLY A 193 12.05 -0.86 -1.16
C GLY A 193 12.77 0.50 -1.03
N LEU A 194 12.29 1.55 -1.68
CA LEU A 194 12.77 2.90 -1.40
C LEU A 194 12.23 3.37 -0.04
N ASP A 195 13.13 3.74 0.87
CA ASP A 195 12.78 4.20 2.20
C ASP A 195 12.48 5.72 2.20
N ALA A 196 11.44 6.07 1.44
CA ALA A 196 10.99 7.45 1.24
C ALA A 196 9.48 7.50 1.03
N MET A 197 8.90 8.67 1.24
CA MET A 197 7.53 9.02 0.89
C MET A 197 7.52 10.15 -0.14
N VAL A 198 6.44 10.33 -0.87
CA VAL A 198 6.26 11.45 -1.79
C VAL A 198 5.09 12.32 -1.36
N ILE A 199 5.29 13.64 -1.44
CA ILE A 199 4.27 14.65 -1.19
C ILE A 199 3.88 15.25 -2.52
N THR A 200 2.59 15.23 -2.85
CA THR A 200 2.03 15.73 -4.12
C THR A 200 0.79 16.55 -3.84
N PHE A 201 0.61 17.64 -4.55
CA PHE A 201 -0.61 18.47 -4.46
C PHE A 201 -1.59 18.11 -5.56
N VAL A 202 -2.86 18.07 -5.22
CA VAL A 202 -3.96 17.88 -6.19
C VAL A 202 -4.39 19.26 -6.70
N ALA A 203 -4.34 19.49 -8.00
CA ALA A 203 -4.72 20.72 -8.67
C ALA A 203 -4.21 22.01 -7.94
N PRO A 204 -2.89 22.15 -7.68
CA PRO A 204 -2.38 23.32 -6.97
C PRO A 204 -2.57 24.60 -7.81
N HIS A 205 -2.98 25.69 -7.16
CA HIS A 205 -3.12 27.00 -7.81
C HIS A 205 -1.77 27.76 -7.89
N SER A 206 -0.72 27.02 -8.16
CA SER A 206 0.64 27.56 -8.37
C SER A 206 1.37 26.71 -9.41
N LEU A 207 1.96 27.38 -10.39
CA LEU A 207 2.77 26.72 -11.42
C LEU A 207 4.17 26.30 -10.91
N HIS A 208 4.56 26.69 -9.71
CA HIS A 208 5.89 26.45 -9.15
C HIS A 208 5.92 25.25 -8.20
N VAL A 209 4.77 24.77 -7.73
CA VAL A 209 4.69 23.60 -6.85
C VAL A 209 5.14 22.34 -7.61
N ARG A 210 5.99 21.56 -6.96
CA ARG A 210 6.48 20.28 -7.48
C ARG A 210 6.30 19.20 -6.43
N PRO A 211 6.03 17.95 -6.82
CA PRO A 211 6.10 16.83 -5.90
C PRO A 211 7.48 16.75 -5.23
N LEU A 212 7.49 16.42 -3.95
CA LEU A 212 8.69 16.32 -3.14
C LEU A 212 8.84 14.90 -2.60
N VAL A 213 10.00 14.26 -2.87
CA VAL A 213 10.35 12.98 -2.26
C VAL A 213 11.11 13.24 -0.96
N VAL A 214 10.64 12.62 0.11
CA VAL A 214 11.12 12.86 1.48
C VAL A 214 11.61 11.54 2.09
N PRO A 215 12.85 11.47 2.60
CA PRO A 215 13.38 10.25 3.21
C PRO A 215 12.72 9.96 4.56
N ARG A 216 12.88 8.72 5.04
CA ARG A 216 12.52 8.33 6.42
C ARG A 216 13.14 9.28 7.44
N GLY A 217 12.42 9.51 8.53
CA GLY A 217 12.86 10.36 9.64
C GLY A 217 12.35 11.81 9.55
N LEU A 218 11.87 12.24 8.38
CA LEU A 218 11.18 13.51 8.24
C LEU A 218 9.66 13.29 8.19
N ARG A 219 8.91 14.21 8.81
CA ARG A 219 7.44 14.19 8.81
C ARG A 219 6.89 15.36 8.04
N LEU A 220 5.80 15.13 7.34
CA LEU A 220 4.93 16.16 6.79
C LEU A 220 4.00 16.64 7.91
N GLU A 221 3.90 17.94 8.07
CA GLU A 221 2.88 18.61 8.86
C GLU A 221 1.99 19.45 7.94
N VAL A 222 0.68 19.28 8.06
CA VAL A 222 -0.31 20.00 7.25
C VAL A 222 -1.26 20.73 8.18
N ARG A 223 -1.30 22.07 8.05
CA ARG A 223 -2.19 22.96 8.80
C ARG A 223 -3.32 23.44 7.92
N ASN A 224 -4.55 23.37 8.39
CA ASN A 224 -5.68 23.96 7.71
C ASN A 224 -5.66 25.50 7.85
N GLN A 225 -5.37 26.19 6.75
CA GLN A 225 -5.44 27.66 6.66
C GLN A 225 -6.67 28.16 5.89
N THR A 226 -7.52 27.23 5.45
CA THR A 226 -8.75 27.54 4.72
C THR A 226 -9.63 28.51 5.52
N ARG A 227 -10.14 29.54 4.89
CA ARG A 227 -10.97 30.55 5.56
C ARG A 227 -12.26 29.97 6.12
N GLU A 228 -12.91 29.11 5.33
CA GLU A 228 -14.17 28.44 5.67
C GLU A 228 -14.07 26.96 5.25
N GLY A 229 -14.38 26.06 6.17
CA GLY A 229 -14.40 24.62 5.93
C GLY A 229 -13.27 23.86 6.62
N ALA A 230 -13.52 22.58 6.83
CA ALA A 230 -12.55 21.63 7.37
C ALA A 230 -11.77 20.94 6.25
N ILE A 231 -10.63 20.36 6.61
CA ILE A 231 -9.91 19.40 5.78
C ILE A 231 -10.24 17.99 6.31
N THR A 232 -10.83 17.17 5.46
CA THR A 232 -11.01 15.76 5.74
C THR A 232 -9.70 15.03 5.51
N VAL A 233 -9.29 14.22 6.49
CA VAL A 233 -8.09 13.37 6.41
C VAL A 233 -8.53 11.95 6.05
N VAL A 234 -7.95 11.43 4.99
CA VAL A 234 -8.28 10.13 4.39
C VAL A 234 -7.02 9.27 4.39
N ALA A 235 -7.10 8.03 4.86
CA ALA A 235 -6.03 7.05 4.81
C ALA A 235 -6.50 5.84 3.98
N ASP A 236 -5.80 5.48 2.92
CA ASP A 236 -6.14 4.38 2.00
C ASP A 236 -7.62 4.43 1.56
N GLY A 237 -8.08 5.61 1.15
CA GLY A 237 -9.44 5.84 0.68
C GLY A 237 -10.53 5.85 1.78
N ARG A 238 -10.17 5.77 3.07
CA ARG A 238 -11.11 5.81 4.20
C ARG A 238 -10.89 7.07 5.03
N SER A 239 -11.92 7.91 5.12
CA SER A 239 -11.92 9.05 6.02
C SER A 239 -11.84 8.59 7.48
N PHE A 240 -11.05 9.28 8.30
CA PHE A 240 -10.96 8.99 9.73
C PHE A 240 -10.97 10.24 10.63
N GLY A 241 -10.93 11.43 10.04
CA GLY A 241 -10.99 12.65 10.82
C GLY A 241 -11.10 13.90 9.97
N GLU A 242 -11.38 14.99 10.62
CA GLU A 242 -11.36 16.33 10.04
C GLU A 242 -10.52 17.26 10.90
N ILE A 243 -9.78 18.15 10.27
CA ILE A 243 -9.08 19.23 10.96
C ILE A 243 -9.73 20.57 10.63
N GLN A 244 -10.09 21.30 11.68
CA GLN A 244 -10.67 22.64 11.59
C GLN A 244 -9.59 23.67 11.29
N ARG A 245 -10.00 24.90 10.98
CA ARG A 245 -9.07 25.98 10.72
C ARG A 245 -8.08 26.17 11.88
N GLY A 246 -6.80 26.17 11.56
CA GLY A 246 -5.69 26.29 12.51
C GLY A 246 -5.22 24.97 13.10
N GLU A 247 -6.01 23.89 12.96
CA GLU A 247 -5.59 22.55 13.36
C GLU A 247 -4.65 21.91 12.35
N THR A 248 -3.99 20.82 12.74
CA THR A 248 -2.92 20.20 12.00
C THR A 248 -3.10 18.68 11.99
N PHE A 249 -2.74 18.04 10.89
CA PHE A 249 -2.40 16.62 10.89
C PHE A 249 -0.93 16.43 10.54
N THR A 250 -0.35 15.34 11.00
CA THR A 250 1.03 14.96 10.66
C THR A 250 1.07 13.60 9.98
N CYS A 251 2.02 13.42 9.06
CA CYS A 251 2.20 12.17 8.34
C CYS A 251 3.69 11.88 8.14
N GLY A 252 4.10 10.62 8.24
CA GLY A 252 5.47 10.19 8.00
C GLY A 252 5.57 8.67 7.90
N LEU A 253 6.70 8.16 7.42
CA LEU A 253 6.93 6.72 7.35
C LEU A 253 6.92 6.09 8.75
N ASP A 254 6.19 5.00 8.90
CA ASP A 254 6.11 4.22 10.14
C ASP A 254 7.21 3.15 10.19
N GLN A 255 7.40 2.57 11.39
CA GLN A 255 8.29 1.43 11.63
C GLN A 255 7.67 0.12 11.11
N GLU A 256 6.36 0.00 11.13
CA GLU A 256 5.66 -1.17 10.61
C GLU A 256 5.74 -1.22 9.09
N VAL A 257 5.90 -2.43 8.57
CA VAL A 257 5.90 -2.73 7.14
C VAL A 257 4.85 -3.79 6.84
N ALA A 258 4.29 -3.74 5.64
CA ALA A 258 3.50 -4.83 5.13
C ALA A 258 4.36 -5.75 4.26
N LEU A 259 4.05 -7.04 4.25
CA LEU A 259 4.83 -8.05 3.55
C LEU A 259 4.10 -8.53 2.29
N LEU A 260 4.61 -8.16 1.12
CA LEU A 260 4.07 -8.61 -0.17
C LEU A 260 4.88 -9.79 -0.69
N ALA A 261 4.20 -10.93 -0.91
CA ALA A 261 4.79 -12.10 -1.58
C ALA A 261 4.58 -12.01 -3.10
N THR A 262 5.61 -12.35 -3.85
CA THR A 262 5.53 -12.44 -5.33
C THR A 262 6.35 -13.62 -5.84
N PRO A 263 5.99 -14.25 -6.97
CA PRO A 263 6.92 -15.10 -7.71
C PRO A 263 8.22 -14.34 -8.00
N PRO A 264 9.39 -15.00 -8.04
CA PRO A 264 10.69 -14.33 -8.21
C PRO A 264 10.82 -13.50 -9.49
N GLU A 265 10.15 -13.92 -10.55
CA GLU A 265 10.11 -13.23 -11.84
C GLU A 265 9.23 -11.98 -11.86
N GLU A 266 8.28 -11.85 -10.92
CA GLU A 266 7.35 -10.73 -10.82
C GLU A 266 7.97 -9.54 -10.07
N THR A 267 8.91 -8.87 -10.75
CA THR A 267 9.61 -7.70 -10.22
C THR A 267 8.80 -6.40 -10.38
N PHE A 268 9.12 -5.38 -9.59
CA PHE A 268 8.57 -4.04 -9.77
C PHE A 268 8.70 -3.53 -11.23
N PHE A 269 9.86 -3.72 -11.85
CA PHE A 269 10.11 -3.22 -13.20
C PHE A 269 9.33 -3.97 -14.28
N ARG A 270 9.07 -5.27 -14.10
CA ARG A 270 8.19 -6.02 -14.99
C ARG A 270 6.77 -5.46 -14.96
N ARG A 271 6.25 -5.18 -13.76
CA ARG A 271 4.94 -4.56 -13.56
C ARG A 271 4.89 -3.15 -14.14
N PHE A 272 5.89 -2.35 -13.86
CA PHE A 272 6.01 -1.00 -14.43
C PHE A 272 5.94 -1.02 -15.95
N LYS A 273 6.70 -1.93 -16.59
CA LYS A 273 6.66 -2.11 -18.05
C LYS A 273 5.26 -2.50 -18.54
N ALA A 274 4.62 -3.45 -17.88
CA ALA A 274 3.27 -3.92 -18.27
C ALA A 274 2.19 -2.83 -18.17
N HIS A 275 2.34 -1.88 -17.23
CA HIS A 275 1.34 -0.84 -17.01
C HIS A 275 1.60 0.47 -17.76
N PHE A 276 2.87 0.82 -18.00
CA PHE A 276 3.25 2.16 -18.46
C PHE A 276 4.13 2.19 -19.72
N ALA A 277 4.66 1.07 -20.18
CA ALA A 277 5.60 1.03 -21.30
C ALA A 277 5.18 0.07 -22.42
N SER A 278 3.90 -0.35 -22.44
CA SER A 278 3.34 -1.20 -23.51
C SER A 278 2.67 -0.36 -24.59
#